data_4c1f4ee515f3773b076d4cdcb391e0d5
#
_entry.id   4c1f4ee515f3773b076d4cdcb391e0d5
#
_cell.length_a   1.000
_cell.length_b   1.000
_cell.length_c   1.000
_cell.angle_alpha   90.00
_cell.angle_beta   90.00
_cell.angle_gamma   90.00
#
_symmetry.space_group_name_H-M   'P 1'
#
loop_
_entity.id
_entity.type
_entity.pdbx_description
1 polymer ?
#
loop_
_entity_poly.entity_id
_entity_poly.type
_entity_poly.pdbx_seq_one_letter_code
_entity_poly.pdbx_strand_id
1 'polypeptide(L)'
;MNVEHVMTHEVIAIKADTTVDIIARLMREHRIGGLPVVDDESRVIGIVTETDLFLKEKGMPFSAVKVPTLFQRWVDPDRLTEIYEDAHRHTAADVMTTAVMCVNVGDSAGHAAKIMMQNNIKRLPVLQEGRLVGIITRSDILHLMAKDER
;
A
#
# COMPACT_ATOMS: atom_id res chain seq x y z
N MET A 1 -11.44 12.25 -17.86
CA MET A 1 -10.98 10.87 -17.93
C MET A 1 -11.25 10.20 -16.58
N ASN A 2 -11.89 9.04 -16.60
CA ASN A 2 -12.24 8.29 -15.38
C ASN A 2 -11.07 7.44 -14.90
N VAL A 3 -11.10 7.14 -13.61
CA VAL A 3 -10.10 6.29 -12.95
C VAL A 3 -9.89 4.96 -13.65
N GLU A 4 -10.96 4.33 -14.15
CA GLU A 4 -10.92 3.09 -14.91
C GLU A 4 -9.94 3.08 -16.10
N HIS A 5 -9.77 4.23 -16.75
CA HIS A 5 -8.89 4.35 -17.92
C HIS A 5 -7.41 4.54 -17.56
N VAL A 6 -7.13 4.77 -16.29
CA VAL A 6 -5.78 5.14 -15.81
C VAL A 6 -5.23 4.12 -14.82
N MET A 7 -6.12 3.45 -14.08
CA MET A 7 -5.75 2.50 -13.02
C MET A 7 -5.02 1.27 -13.55
N THR A 8 -4.30 0.61 -12.67
CA THR A 8 -3.82 -0.76 -12.88
C THR A 8 -4.94 -1.74 -12.56
N HIS A 9 -5.32 -2.57 -13.52
CA HIS A 9 -6.43 -3.54 -13.38
C HIS A 9 -6.03 -4.83 -12.68
N GLU A 10 -4.80 -5.28 -12.88
CA GLU A 10 -4.27 -6.48 -12.21
C GLU A 10 -3.69 -6.09 -10.85
N VAL A 11 -4.54 -6.08 -9.84
CA VAL A 11 -4.15 -5.71 -8.48
C VAL A 11 -3.68 -6.94 -7.72
N ILE A 12 -2.50 -6.84 -7.14
CA ILE A 12 -2.02 -7.82 -6.17
C ILE A 12 -2.63 -7.45 -4.82
N ALA A 13 -3.56 -8.26 -4.35
CA ALA A 13 -4.21 -8.12 -3.06
C ALA A 13 -3.83 -9.28 -2.14
N ILE A 14 -3.90 -9.03 -0.86
CA ILE A 14 -3.60 -10.02 0.19
C ILE A 14 -4.78 -10.18 1.14
N LYS A 15 -4.72 -11.22 1.95
CA LYS A 15 -5.69 -11.50 3.01
C LYS A 15 -5.17 -11.04 4.37
N ALA A 16 -6.07 -10.93 5.34
CA ALA A 16 -5.73 -10.51 6.70
C ALA A 16 -4.70 -11.43 7.39
N ASP A 17 -4.68 -12.70 7.06
CA ASP A 17 -3.78 -13.71 7.61
C ASP A 17 -2.46 -13.89 6.83
N THR A 18 -2.26 -13.13 5.75
CA THR A 18 -0.99 -13.13 5.02
C THR A 18 0.13 -12.61 5.91
N THR A 19 1.20 -13.36 6.03
CA THR A 19 2.33 -12.98 6.89
C THR A 19 3.19 -11.89 6.28
N VAL A 20 3.84 -11.10 7.13
CA VAL A 20 4.62 -9.92 6.72
C VAL A 20 5.79 -10.28 5.80
N ASP A 21 6.42 -11.45 5.99
CA ASP A 21 7.47 -11.95 5.09
C ASP A 21 6.97 -12.18 3.66
N ILE A 22 5.77 -12.72 3.51
CA ILE A 22 5.12 -12.90 2.20
C ILE A 22 4.79 -11.54 1.59
N ILE A 23 4.24 -10.61 2.38
CA ILE A 23 3.94 -9.24 1.95
C ILE A 23 5.20 -8.55 1.43
N ALA A 24 6.29 -8.61 2.19
CA ALA A 24 7.57 -8.02 1.80
C ALA A 24 8.12 -8.63 0.50
N ARG A 25 7.98 -9.95 0.34
CA ARG A 25 8.36 -10.66 -0.89
C ARG A 25 7.56 -10.18 -2.09
N LEU A 26 6.23 -10.08 -1.96
CA LEU A 26 5.34 -9.59 -3.03
C LEU A 26 5.69 -8.16 -3.43
N MET A 27 5.92 -7.27 -2.46
CA MET A 27 6.33 -5.90 -2.74
C MET A 27 7.63 -5.84 -3.53
N ARG A 28 8.62 -6.66 -3.17
CA ARG A 28 9.91 -6.71 -3.84
C ARG A 28 9.80 -7.29 -5.25
N GLU A 29 9.12 -8.42 -5.41
CA GLU A 29 8.99 -9.12 -6.70
C GLU A 29 8.22 -8.28 -7.73
N HIS A 30 7.19 -7.60 -7.31
CA HIS A 30 6.33 -6.78 -8.17
C HIS A 30 6.71 -5.30 -8.20
N ARG A 31 7.72 -4.90 -7.43
CA ARG A 31 8.19 -3.50 -7.31
C ARG A 31 7.06 -2.53 -6.94
N ILE A 32 6.27 -2.91 -5.98
CA ILE A 32 5.12 -2.14 -5.48
C ILE A 32 5.33 -1.77 -4.01
N GLY A 33 4.87 -0.58 -3.63
CA GLY A 33 5.06 -0.04 -2.28
C GLY A 33 3.84 -0.19 -1.37
N GLY A 34 2.82 -0.92 -1.79
CA GLY A 34 1.62 -1.16 -0.98
C GLY A 34 0.67 -2.15 -1.60
N LEU A 35 -0.03 -2.88 -0.75
CA LEU A 35 -0.96 -3.94 -1.11
C LEU A 35 -2.29 -3.73 -0.39
N PRO A 36 -3.43 -3.73 -1.11
CA PRO A 36 -4.74 -3.81 -0.47
C PRO A 36 -4.92 -5.15 0.23
N VAL A 37 -5.57 -5.10 1.37
CA VAL A 37 -6.03 -6.29 2.12
C VAL A 37 -7.52 -6.44 1.89
N VAL A 38 -7.94 -7.60 1.42
CA VAL A 38 -9.33 -7.88 1.09
C VAL A 38 -9.87 -9.07 1.89
N ASP A 39 -11.19 -9.07 2.08
CA ASP A 39 -11.92 -10.21 2.62
C ASP A 39 -12.24 -11.25 1.52
N ASP A 40 -12.98 -12.30 1.87
CA ASP A 40 -13.33 -13.37 0.92
C ASP A 40 -14.30 -12.92 -0.19
N GLU A 41 -14.92 -11.75 -0.04
CA GLU A 41 -15.82 -11.14 -1.03
C GLU A 41 -15.16 -10.01 -1.82
N SER A 42 -13.82 -9.94 -1.77
CA SER A 42 -13.01 -8.91 -2.44
C SER A 42 -13.28 -7.47 -1.97
N ARG A 43 -13.81 -7.31 -0.77
CA ARG A 43 -13.96 -5.99 -0.14
C ARG A 43 -12.66 -5.57 0.52
N VAL A 44 -12.27 -4.32 0.36
CA VAL A 44 -11.05 -3.76 0.99
C VAL A 44 -11.30 -3.56 2.48
N ILE A 45 -10.52 -4.27 3.30
CA ILE A 45 -10.55 -4.17 4.77
C ILE A 45 -9.34 -3.45 5.35
N GLY A 46 -8.31 -3.25 4.55
CA GLY A 46 -7.09 -2.58 4.97
C GLY A 46 -6.15 -2.34 3.79
N ILE A 47 -5.04 -1.69 4.09
CA ILE A 47 -3.91 -1.53 3.16
C ILE A 47 -2.60 -1.65 3.94
N VAL A 48 -1.64 -2.34 3.37
CA VAL A 48 -0.28 -2.43 3.92
C VAL A 48 0.67 -1.71 2.97
N THR A 49 1.44 -0.80 3.51
CA THR A 49 2.48 -0.06 2.77
C THR A 49 3.86 -0.34 3.36
N GLU A 50 4.92 0.04 2.62
CA GLU A 50 6.30 -0.07 3.12
C GLU A 50 6.46 0.57 4.50
N THR A 51 5.83 1.70 4.72
CA THR A 51 5.85 2.41 6.01
C THR A 51 5.29 1.56 7.15
N ASP A 52 4.21 0.82 6.90
CA ASP A 52 3.60 -0.06 7.92
C ASP A 52 4.53 -1.21 8.32
N LEU A 53 5.30 -1.75 7.38
CA LEU A 53 6.22 -2.85 7.65
C LEU A 53 7.40 -2.43 8.54
N PHE A 54 7.88 -1.21 8.39
CA PHE A 54 9.06 -0.73 9.11
C PHE A 54 8.75 -0.10 10.48
N LEU A 55 7.54 0.42 10.67
CA LEU A 55 7.22 1.27 11.82
C LEU A 55 6.39 0.59 12.90
N LYS A 56 5.61 -0.43 12.54
CA LYS A 56 4.73 -1.10 13.51
C LYS A 56 5.38 -2.29 14.23
N GLU A 57 6.56 -2.73 13.80
CA GLU A 57 7.25 -3.89 14.40
C GLU A 57 7.55 -3.78 15.88
N LYS A 58 7.55 -2.59 16.46
CA LYS A 58 7.96 -2.39 17.87
C LYS A 58 6.90 -1.79 18.77
N GLY A 59 5.64 -1.71 18.34
CA GLY A 59 4.61 -1.05 19.14
C GLY A 59 4.93 0.43 19.43
N MET A 60 5.89 1.01 18.72
CA MET A 60 6.25 2.42 18.87
C MET A 60 5.30 3.31 18.09
N PRO A 61 4.88 4.45 18.64
CA PRO A 61 4.16 5.44 17.86
C PRO A 61 5.00 5.87 16.65
N PHE A 62 4.37 6.03 15.52
CA PHE A 62 4.97 6.48 14.26
C PHE A 62 5.87 7.73 14.42
N SER A 63 5.54 8.60 15.35
CA SER A 63 6.30 9.82 15.66
C SER A 63 7.64 9.59 16.36
N ALA A 64 7.91 8.40 16.88
CA ALA A 64 9.12 8.11 17.66
C ALA A 64 10.25 7.50 16.78
N VAL A 65 9.97 7.09 15.54
CA VAL A 65 10.95 6.45 14.67
C VAL A 65 11.30 7.39 13.51
N LYS A 66 12.52 7.88 13.50
CA LYS A 66 13.05 8.61 12.35
C LYS A 66 13.42 7.61 11.26
N VAL A 67 12.56 7.49 10.24
CA VAL A 67 12.71 6.58 9.09
C VAL A 67 14.12 6.59 8.45
N PRO A 68 14.81 7.76 8.29
CA PRO A 68 16.17 7.78 7.76
C PRO A 68 17.19 6.96 8.56
N THR A 69 16.94 6.74 9.84
CA THR A 69 17.86 6.01 10.71
C THR A 69 17.80 4.50 10.53
N LEU A 70 16.71 3.96 9.99
CA LEU A 70 16.60 2.51 9.70
C LEU A 70 17.40 2.12 8.45
N PHE A 71 17.42 2.98 7.43
CA PHE A 71 18.14 2.72 6.17
C PHE A 71 19.60 3.17 6.18
N GLN A 72 19.99 4.10 7.05
CA GLN A 72 21.35 4.65 7.12
C GLN A 72 22.19 4.05 8.25
N ARG A 73 21.57 3.34 9.20
CA ARG A 73 22.32 2.55 10.18
C ARG A 73 22.52 1.15 9.69
N TRP A 74 23.76 0.74 9.72
CA TRP A 74 24.12 -0.67 9.71
C TRP A 74 23.21 -1.42 10.69
N VAL A 75 22.30 -2.22 10.13
CA VAL A 75 21.48 -3.09 10.94
C VAL A 75 22.43 -4.12 11.51
N ASP A 76 22.53 -4.13 12.83
CA ASP A 76 23.27 -5.16 13.54
C ASP A 76 22.77 -6.53 13.04
N PRO A 77 23.68 -7.45 12.65
CA PRO A 77 23.29 -8.80 12.21
C PRO A 77 22.32 -9.50 13.16
N ASP A 78 22.42 -9.25 14.46
CA ASP A 78 21.51 -9.82 15.48
C ASP A 78 20.09 -9.25 15.35
N ARG A 79 19.95 -8.00 14.93
CA ARG A 79 18.65 -7.37 14.66
C ARG A 79 18.00 -7.85 13.38
N LEU A 80 18.77 -8.23 12.36
CA LEU A 80 18.21 -8.81 11.14
C LEU A 80 17.50 -10.14 11.42
N THR A 81 18.04 -10.96 12.31
CA THR A 81 17.38 -12.20 12.72
C THR A 81 16.07 -11.94 13.43
N GLU A 82 16.03 -10.98 14.35
CA GLU A 82 14.82 -10.56 15.05
C GLU A 82 13.75 -10.03 14.07
N ILE A 83 14.15 -9.18 13.14
CA ILE A 83 13.26 -8.63 12.10
C ILE A 83 12.69 -9.75 11.23
N TYR A 84 13.52 -10.71 10.85
CA TYR A 84 13.09 -11.87 10.06
C TYR A 84 12.11 -12.75 10.83
N GLU A 85 12.38 -13.05 12.09
CA GLU A 85 11.48 -13.84 12.94
C GLU A 85 10.17 -13.11 13.20
N ASP A 86 10.20 -11.80 13.44
CA ASP A 86 9.01 -10.98 13.64
C ASP A 86 8.16 -10.93 12.36
N ALA A 87 8.79 -10.82 11.19
CA ALA A 87 8.08 -10.85 9.90
C ALA A 87 7.32 -12.15 9.67
N HIS A 88 7.81 -13.28 10.19
CA HIS A 88 7.12 -14.57 10.10
C HIS A 88 5.97 -14.72 11.11
N ARG A 89 5.98 -13.96 12.19
CA ARG A 89 4.97 -14.02 13.26
C ARG A 89 3.81 -13.06 13.08
N HIS A 90 4.02 -11.94 12.37
CA HIS A 90 3.01 -10.91 12.18
C HIS A 90 2.29 -11.10 10.84
N THR A 91 1.01 -10.73 10.85
CA THR A 91 0.14 -10.81 9.68
C THR A 91 -0.26 -9.43 9.16
N ALA A 92 -0.89 -9.40 7.98
CA ALA A 92 -1.46 -8.16 7.44
C ALA A 92 -2.40 -7.48 8.45
N ALA A 93 -3.24 -8.26 9.15
CA ALA A 93 -4.15 -7.73 10.17
C ALA A 93 -3.42 -6.97 11.28
N ASP A 94 -2.21 -7.41 11.65
CA ASP A 94 -1.43 -6.79 12.71
C ASP A 94 -0.84 -5.42 12.31
N VAL A 95 -0.53 -5.24 11.03
CA VAL A 95 0.22 -4.08 10.53
C VAL A 95 -0.60 -3.15 9.62
N MET A 96 -1.70 -3.61 9.04
CA MET A 96 -2.50 -2.84 8.09
C MET A 96 -3.12 -1.58 8.68
N THR A 97 -3.28 -0.57 7.83
CA THR A 97 -4.13 0.59 8.10
C THR A 97 -5.57 0.23 7.69
N THR A 98 -6.54 0.42 8.58
CA THR A 98 -7.94 0.03 8.37
C THR A 98 -8.81 1.16 7.81
N ALA A 99 -8.44 2.42 8.06
CA ALA A 99 -9.13 3.59 7.51
C ALA A 99 -8.66 3.84 6.06
N VAL A 100 -9.05 2.96 5.14
CA VAL A 100 -8.59 3.02 3.74
C VAL A 100 -9.48 3.97 2.95
N MET A 101 -8.85 4.94 2.28
CA MET A 101 -9.52 5.77 1.29
C MET A 101 -9.51 5.05 -0.05
N CYS A 102 -10.68 4.96 -0.68
CA CYS A 102 -10.89 4.31 -1.97
C CYS A 102 -11.60 5.27 -2.93
N VAL A 103 -11.56 4.96 -4.22
CA VAL A 103 -12.35 5.63 -5.26
C VAL A 103 -13.12 4.57 -6.06
N ASN A 104 -14.12 5.00 -6.79
CA ASN A 104 -14.89 4.12 -7.68
C ASN A 104 -14.40 4.26 -9.12
N VAL A 105 -14.64 3.24 -9.93
CA VAL A 105 -14.25 3.20 -11.35
C VAL A 105 -14.74 4.41 -12.15
N GLY A 106 -15.92 4.93 -11.80
CA GLY A 106 -16.54 6.08 -12.45
C GLY A 106 -16.02 7.45 -12.01
N ASP A 107 -15.22 7.49 -10.93
CA ASP A 107 -14.66 8.74 -10.44
C ASP A 107 -13.62 9.30 -11.42
N SER A 108 -13.46 10.64 -11.43
CA SER A 108 -12.45 11.25 -12.29
C SER A 108 -11.04 11.05 -11.74
N ALA A 109 -10.06 10.93 -12.64
CA ALA A 109 -8.65 10.88 -12.27
C ALA A 109 -8.22 12.14 -11.47
N GLY A 110 -8.81 13.31 -11.78
CA GLY A 110 -8.58 14.54 -11.03
C GLY A 110 -9.10 14.46 -9.60
N HIS A 111 -10.24 13.81 -9.37
CA HIS A 111 -10.75 13.56 -8.02
C HIS A 111 -9.81 12.65 -7.22
N ALA A 112 -9.35 11.55 -7.82
CA ALA A 112 -8.36 10.66 -7.20
C ALA A 112 -7.07 11.40 -6.85
N ALA A 113 -6.54 12.22 -7.76
CA ALA A 113 -5.36 13.05 -7.52
C ALA A 113 -5.56 14.01 -6.33
N LYS A 114 -6.71 14.66 -6.24
CA LYS A 114 -7.06 15.56 -5.14
C LYS A 114 -7.06 14.83 -3.79
N ILE A 115 -7.67 13.65 -3.72
CA ILE A 115 -7.68 12.83 -2.50
C ILE A 115 -6.25 12.48 -2.09
N MET A 116 -5.41 12.02 -3.03
CA MET A 116 -4.02 11.67 -2.74
C MET A 116 -3.22 12.86 -2.21
N MET A 117 -3.41 14.05 -2.77
CA MET A 117 -2.72 15.26 -2.35
C MET A 117 -3.18 15.75 -0.97
N GLN A 118 -4.49 15.79 -0.75
CA GLN A 118 -5.06 16.30 0.51
C GLN A 118 -4.73 15.41 1.71
N ASN A 119 -4.58 14.11 1.50
CA ASN A 119 -4.34 13.13 2.56
C ASN A 119 -2.90 12.61 2.58
N ASN A 120 -2.04 13.16 1.73
CA ASN A 120 -0.63 12.75 1.59
C ASN A 120 -0.47 11.23 1.41
N ILE A 121 -1.31 10.64 0.58
CA ILE A 121 -1.27 9.22 0.24
C ILE A 121 -0.84 9.02 -1.21
N LYS A 122 -0.23 7.89 -1.52
CA LYS A 122 0.40 7.61 -2.82
C LYS A 122 -0.45 6.75 -3.74
N ARG A 123 -1.47 6.08 -3.20
CA ARG A 123 -2.30 5.12 -3.93
C ARG A 123 -3.69 5.03 -3.33
N LEU A 124 -4.63 4.67 -4.19
CA LEU A 124 -6.03 4.45 -3.81
C LEU A 124 -6.50 3.14 -4.44
N PRO A 125 -7.05 2.22 -3.64
CA PRO A 125 -7.81 1.11 -4.20
C PRO A 125 -9.01 1.63 -4.98
N VAL A 126 -9.31 0.98 -6.10
CA VAL A 126 -10.44 1.30 -6.97
C VAL A 126 -11.50 0.23 -6.83
N LEU A 127 -12.72 0.65 -6.57
CA LEU A 127 -13.85 -0.21 -6.31
C LEU A 127 -14.87 -0.15 -7.45
N GLN A 128 -15.50 -1.28 -7.69
CA GLN A 128 -16.73 -1.41 -8.47
C GLN A 128 -17.72 -2.24 -7.67
N GLU A 129 -18.89 -1.66 -7.41
CA GLU A 129 -19.92 -2.31 -6.57
C GLU A 129 -19.39 -2.80 -5.21
N GLY A 130 -18.51 -2.01 -4.59
CA GLY A 130 -17.89 -2.31 -3.31
C GLY A 130 -16.74 -3.30 -3.33
N ARG A 131 -16.36 -3.83 -4.50
CA ARG A 131 -15.28 -4.81 -4.67
C ARG A 131 -14.05 -4.19 -5.31
N LEU A 132 -12.88 -4.65 -4.89
CA LEU A 132 -11.60 -4.23 -5.44
C LEU A 132 -11.47 -4.70 -6.90
N VAL A 133 -11.27 -3.74 -7.82
CA VAL A 133 -11.08 -4.00 -9.25
C VAL A 133 -9.82 -3.37 -9.83
N GLY A 134 -9.17 -2.48 -9.08
CA GLY A 134 -7.98 -1.80 -9.55
C GLY A 134 -7.26 -1.05 -8.44
N ILE A 135 -6.15 -0.45 -8.80
CA ILE A 135 -5.42 0.48 -7.96
C ILE A 135 -4.93 1.66 -8.81
N ILE A 136 -5.05 2.87 -8.30
CA ILE A 136 -4.51 4.07 -8.94
C ILE A 136 -3.45 4.69 -8.04
N THR A 137 -2.33 5.09 -8.64
CA THR A 137 -1.18 5.65 -7.93
C THR A 137 -0.86 7.06 -8.42
N ARG A 138 -0.01 7.77 -7.66
CA ARG A 138 0.55 9.06 -8.13
C ARG A 138 1.29 8.92 -9.45
N SER A 139 1.98 7.78 -9.66
CA SER A 139 2.69 7.52 -10.92
C SER A 139 1.73 7.43 -12.10
N ASP A 140 0.56 6.85 -11.93
CA ASP A 140 -0.46 6.78 -12.98
C ASP A 140 -0.96 8.18 -13.37
N ILE A 141 -1.16 9.03 -12.37
CA ILE A 141 -1.54 10.45 -12.61
C ILE A 141 -0.42 11.20 -13.34
N LEU A 142 0.84 10.99 -12.97
CA LEU A 142 1.97 11.62 -13.66
C LEU A 142 2.10 11.15 -15.12
N HIS A 143 1.88 9.86 -15.37
CA HIS A 143 1.87 9.33 -16.74
C HIS A 143 0.74 9.94 -17.58
N LEU A 144 -0.41 10.17 -16.98
CA LEU A 144 -1.52 10.85 -17.65
C LEU A 144 -1.13 12.27 -18.06
N MET A 145 -0.52 13.02 -17.15
CA MET A 145 -0.06 14.39 -17.42
C MET A 145 0.98 14.45 -18.53
N ALA A 146 1.87 13.45 -18.61
CA ALA A 146 2.91 13.37 -19.64
C ALA A 146 2.38 13.00 -21.03
N LYS A 147 1.18 12.44 -21.13
CA LYS A 147 0.54 12.07 -22.41
C LYS A 147 -0.21 13.20 -23.10
N ASP A 148 -0.51 14.27 -22.38
CA ASP A 148 -1.30 15.41 -22.90
C ASP A 148 -0.47 16.43 -23.71
N GLU A 149 0.80 16.15 -23.97
CA GLU A 149 1.66 17.00 -24.82
C GLU A 149 1.64 16.60 -26.30
N ARG A 150 0.48 16.19 -26.84
CA ARG A 150 0.36 16.02 -28.31
C ARG A 150 -0.95 16.57 -28.84
#